data_a7d347da644ea24a462dcb1002cf3e90
#
_entry.id   a7d347da644ea24a462dcb1002cf3e90
#
_cell.length_a   1.000
_cell.length_b   1.000
_cell.length_c   1.000
_cell.angle_alpha   90.00
_cell.angle_beta   90.00
_cell.angle_gamma   90.00
#
_symmetry.space_group_name_H-M   'P 1'
#
loop_
_entity.id
_entity.type
_entity.pdbx_description
1 polymer ?
#
loop_
_entity_poly.entity_id
_entity_poly.type
_entity_poly.pdbx_seq_one_letter_code
_entity_poly.pdbx_strand_id
1 'polypeptide(L)'
;YPYIEESRQQYDGQINYVFRYYPIPSHYNSMNAALAVEAAVQQDRVEDMYHRMFETQAEWGEQQVSEADLFRSFAEDLGLDMAAYDQAVADPATRERVEGDFAEGQQMGVQGTPTFFLDGERLELNQLTDLTDALDRALAD
;
A
#
# COMPACT_ATOMS: atom_id res chain seq x y z
N TYR A 1 6.15 -9.49 2.25
CA TYR A 1 5.95 -8.85 0.93
C TYR A 1 6.11 -9.87 -0.22
N PRO A 2 7.22 -10.60 -0.38
CA PRO A 2 7.34 -11.56 -1.49
C PRO A 2 6.19 -12.57 -1.56
N TYR A 3 5.73 -13.06 -0.42
CA TYR A 3 4.62 -14.00 -0.35
C TYR A 3 3.28 -13.43 -0.89
N ILE A 4 3.03 -12.14 -0.69
CA ILE A 4 1.85 -11.48 -1.26
C ILE A 4 1.96 -11.42 -2.78
N GLU A 5 3.13 -11.11 -3.32
CA GLU A 5 3.35 -11.09 -4.76
C GLU A 5 3.20 -12.48 -5.40
N GLU A 6 3.71 -13.50 -4.74
CA GLU A 6 3.51 -14.90 -5.16
C GLU A 6 2.01 -15.26 -5.20
N SER A 7 1.26 -14.88 -4.16
CA SER A 7 -0.18 -15.10 -4.10
C SER A 7 -0.93 -14.34 -5.20
N ARG A 8 -0.57 -13.08 -5.46
CA ARG A 8 -1.17 -12.29 -6.55
C ARG A 8 -0.96 -12.94 -7.90
N GLN A 9 0.24 -13.46 -8.17
CA GLN A 9 0.55 -14.17 -9.41
C GLN A 9 -0.19 -15.51 -9.51
N GLN A 10 -0.26 -16.26 -8.42
CA GLN A 10 -0.94 -17.58 -8.37
C GLN A 10 -2.43 -17.46 -8.68
N TYR A 11 -3.09 -16.40 -8.20
CA TYR A 11 -4.53 -16.19 -8.34
C TYR A 11 -4.89 -15.11 -9.37
N ASP A 12 -3.96 -14.79 -10.28
CA ASP A 12 -4.19 -13.79 -11.31
C ASP A 12 -5.45 -14.09 -12.12
N GLY A 13 -6.28 -13.08 -12.33
CA GLY A 13 -7.57 -13.19 -13.01
C GLY A 13 -8.66 -13.91 -12.23
N GLN A 14 -8.39 -14.46 -11.05
CA GLN A 14 -9.35 -15.17 -10.20
C GLN A 14 -9.83 -14.34 -9.01
N ILE A 15 -9.01 -13.38 -8.56
CA ILE A 15 -9.32 -12.49 -7.42
C ILE A 15 -9.18 -11.03 -7.83
N ASN A 16 -9.88 -10.16 -7.13
CA ASN A 16 -9.67 -8.72 -7.18
C ASN A 16 -8.84 -8.31 -5.95
N TYR A 17 -7.56 -8.03 -6.17
CA TYR A 17 -6.67 -7.60 -5.10
C TYR A 17 -6.76 -6.08 -4.94
N VAL A 18 -7.15 -5.63 -3.75
CA VAL A 18 -7.26 -4.20 -3.40
C VAL A 18 -6.37 -3.91 -2.21
N PHE A 19 -5.48 -2.94 -2.31
CA PHE A 19 -4.79 -2.42 -1.15
C PHE A 19 -5.38 -1.08 -0.71
N ARG A 20 -5.31 -0.83 0.60
CA ARG A 20 -5.80 0.39 1.23
C ARG A 20 -4.70 0.98 2.10
N TYR A 21 -4.67 2.28 2.22
CA TYR A 21 -3.68 2.97 3.03
C TYR A 21 -4.00 2.88 4.51
N TYR A 22 -3.00 2.58 5.29
CA TYR A 22 -3.09 2.64 6.75
C TYR A 22 -1.81 3.24 7.33
N PRO A 23 -1.58 4.56 7.16
CA PRO A 23 -0.38 5.23 7.65
C PRO A 23 -0.39 5.29 9.17
N ILE A 24 0.45 4.47 9.80
CA ILE A 24 0.54 4.36 11.26
C ILE A 24 1.23 5.62 11.81
N PRO A 25 0.57 6.41 12.69
CA PRO A 25 1.11 7.70 13.13
C PRO A 25 2.46 7.66 13.85
N SER A 26 2.80 6.51 14.45
CA SER A 26 4.10 6.32 15.12
C SER A 26 5.28 6.17 14.14
N HIS A 27 5.02 5.88 12.88
CA HIS A 27 6.03 5.83 11.82
C HIS A 27 6.07 7.17 11.09
N TYR A 28 7.13 7.93 11.30
CA TYR A 28 7.26 9.32 10.83
C TYR A 28 6.94 9.51 9.35
N ASN A 29 7.43 8.60 8.49
CA ASN A 29 7.27 8.70 7.04
C ASN A 29 6.04 7.98 6.47
N SER A 30 5.15 7.43 7.29
CA SER A 30 4.02 6.64 6.81
C SER A 30 3.05 7.44 5.91
N MET A 31 2.75 8.69 6.27
CA MET A 31 1.91 9.57 5.46
C MET A 31 2.63 9.98 4.18
N ASN A 32 3.91 10.37 4.25
CA ASN A 32 4.69 10.72 3.07
C ASN A 32 4.76 9.56 2.08
N ALA A 33 4.96 8.33 2.57
CA ALA A 33 4.96 7.13 1.75
C ALA A 33 3.61 6.89 1.07
N ALA A 34 2.51 7.01 1.81
CA ALA A 34 1.17 6.85 1.26
C ALA A 34 0.85 7.90 0.19
N LEU A 35 1.22 9.16 0.40
CA LEU A 35 1.03 10.23 -0.58
C LEU A 35 1.85 9.99 -1.86
N ALA A 36 3.08 9.49 -1.74
CA ALA A 36 3.92 9.15 -2.88
C ALA A 36 3.30 8.01 -3.72
N VAL A 37 2.78 6.98 -3.06
CA VAL A 37 2.10 5.88 -3.75
C VAL A 37 0.81 6.36 -4.42
N GLU A 38 -0.01 7.18 -3.75
CA GLU A 38 -1.24 7.72 -4.34
C GLU A 38 -0.95 8.63 -5.54
N ALA A 39 0.13 9.41 -5.50
CA ALA A 39 0.57 10.20 -6.66
C ALA A 39 0.94 9.31 -7.86
N ALA A 40 1.50 8.13 -7.61
CA ALA A 40 1.77 7.15 -8.67
C ALA A 40 0.50 6.45 -9.17
N VAL A 41 -0.48 6.20 -8.29
CA VAL A 41 -1.81 5.70 -8.68
C VAL A 41 -2.47 6.62 -9.70
N GLN A 42 -2.40 7.93 -9.50
CA GLN A 42 -2.99 8.92 -10.40
C GLN A 42 -2.33 8.97 -11.79
N GLN A 43 -1.19 8.31 -11.94
CA GLN A 43 -0.46 8.18 -13.21
C GLN A 43 -0.42 6.73 -13.75
N ASP A 44 -1.24 5.82 -13.20
CA ASP A 44 -1.25 4.39 -13.53
C ASP A 44 0.10 3.68 -13.32
N ARG A 45 0.90 4.17 -12.36
CA ARG A 45 2.24 3.66 -12.04
C ARG A 45 2.34 3.11 -10.62
N VAL A 46 1.22 2.66 -10.08
CA VAL A 46 1.14 2.16 -8.70
C VAL A 46 2.05 0.94 -8.46
N GLU A 47 2.07 -0.01 -9.38
CA GLU A 47 2.88 -1.23 -9.23
C GLU A 47 4.37 -0.92 -9.08
N ASP A 48 4.90 -0.07 -9.94
CA ASP A 48 6.31 0.31 -9.91
C ASP A 48 6.69 1.02 -8.60
N MET A 49 5.85 1.97 -8.16
CA MET A 49 6.09 2.69 -6.91
C MET A 49 5.94 1.79 -5.69
N TYR A 50 4.91 0.94 -5.67
CA TYR A 50 4.65 -0.03 -4.61
C TYR A 50 5.84 -0.97 -4.42
N HIS A 51 6.35 -1.57 -5.50
CA HIS A 51 7.54 -2.42 -5.46
C HIS A 51 8.76 -1.67 -4.94
N ARG A 52 9.04 -0.48 -5.47
CA ARG A 52 10.16 0.35 -5.05
C ARG A 52 10.10 0.67 -3.56
N MET A 53 8.92 1.04 -3.05
CA MET A 53 8.73 1.38 -1.64
C MET A 53 8.99 0.19 -0.72
N PHE A 54 8.52 -1.01 -1.07
CA PHE A 54 8.77 -2.21 -0.27
C PHE A 54 10.23 -2.67 -0.34
N GLU A 55 10.84 -2.65 -1.51
CA GLU A 55 12.25 -3.04 -1.68
C GLU A 55 13.21 -2.15 -0.90
N THR A 56 12.87 -0.88 -0.74
CA THR A 56 13.72 0.12 -0.05
C THR A 56 13.25 0.42 1.37
N GLN A 57 12.23 -0.26 1.89
CA GLN A 57 11.61 0.07 3.19
C GLN A 57 12.61 0.16 4.34
N ALA A 58 13.68 -0.63 4.33
CA ALA A 58 14.73 -0.58 5.35
C ALA A 58 15.51 0.76 5.37
N GLU A 59 15.48 1.51 4.28
CA GLU A 59 16.20 2.78 4.17
C GLU A 59 15.44 3.94 4.83
N TRP A 60 14.11 3.89 4.84
CA TRP A 60 13.26 5.01 5.24
C TRP A 60 12.24 4.67 6.36
N GLY A 61 11.92 3.40 6.55
CA GLY A 61 10.81 2.97 7.41
C GLY A 61 10.94 3.43 8.87
N GLU A 62 12.14 3.39 9.42
CA GLU A 62 12.43 3.76 10.82
C GLU A 62 13.06 5.15 10.97
N GLN A 63 13.20 5.91 9.87
CA GLN A 63 13.78 7.25 9.94
C GLN A 63 12.82 8.22 10.65
N GLN A 64 13.42 9.14 11.45
CA GLN A 64 12.70 10.17 12.19
C GLN A 64 12.83 11.56 11.54
N VAL A 65 13.27 11.58 10.30
CA VAL A 65 13.33 12.77 9.43
C VAL A 65 12.47 12.52 8.20
N SER A 66 12.06 13.60 7.53
CA SER A 66 11.26 13.46 6.32
C SER A 66 12.07 12.83 5.20
N GLU A 67 11.52 11.77 4.61
CA GLU A 67 12.05 11.10 3.43
C GLU A 67 11.23 11.43 2.16
N ALA A 68 10.47 12.53 2.20
CA ALA A 68 9.67 12.97 1.06
C ALA A 68 10.51 13.19 -0.21
N ASP A 69 11.75 13.71 -0.06
CA ASP A 69 12.68 13.92 -1.18
C ASP A 69 13.18 12.57 -1.75
N LEU A 70 13.39 11.57 -0.89
CA LEU A 70 13.74 10.23 -1.32
C LEU A 70 12.60 9.62 -2.16
N PHE A 71 11.36 9.70 -1.69
CA PHE A 71 10.20 9.19 -2.43
C PHE A 71 10.00 9.94 -3.75
N ARG A 72 10.26 11.24 -3.77
CA ARG A 72 10.26 12.03 -4.99
C ARG A 72 11.31 11.54 -5.99
N SER A 73 12.51 11.18 -5.52
CA SER A 73 13.57 10.62 -6.38
C SER A 73 13.16 9.26 -6.97
N PHE A 74 12.42 8.44 -6.22
CA PHE A 74 11.88 7.19 -6.76
C PHE A 74 10.90 7.44 -7.89
N ALA A 75 10.02 8.43 -7.75
CA ALA A 75 9.09 8.81 -8.82
C ALA A 75 9.81 9.27 -10.09
N GLU A 76 10.88 10.06 -9.93
CA GLU A 76 11.73 10.52 -11.05
C GLU A 76 12.43 9.35 -11.74
N ASP A 77 13.05 8.45 -10.97
CA ASP A 77 13.72 7.25 -11.49
C ASP A 77 12.76 6.32 -12.24
N LEU A 78 11.52 6.22 -11.77
CA LEU A 78 10.46 5.43 -12.41
C LEU A 78 9.85 6.11 -13.65
N GLY A 79 10.23 7.34 -13.94
CA GLY A 79 9.80 8.08 -15.12
C GLY A 79 8.38 8.66 -15.02
N LEU A 80 7.91 8.98 -13.81
CA LEU A 80 6.65 9.68 -13.61
C LEU A 80 6.74 11.12 -14.14
N ASP A 81 5.59 11.69 -14.53
CA ASP A 81 5.49 13.14 -14.75
C ASP A 81 5.67 13.85 -13.39
N MET A 82 6.80 14.54 -13.23
CA MET A 82 7.16 15.13 -11.95
C MET A 82 6.34 16.36 -11.59
N ALA A 83 5.82 17.10 -12.56
CA ALA A 83 4.89 18.21 -12.30
C ALA A 83 3.57 17.68 -11.76
N ALA A 84 3.05 16.61 -12.34
CA ALA A 84 1.84 15.93 -11.86
C ALA A 84 2.07 15.27 -10.48
N TYR A 85 3.24 14.67 -10.27
CA TYR A 85 3.62 14.09 -8.98
C TYR A 85 3.65 15.14 -7.86
N ASP A 86 4.37 16.23 -8.08
CA ASP A 86 4.49 17.32 -7.09
C ASP A 86 3.13 17.96 -6.78
N GLN A 87 2.28 18.11 -7.78
CA GLN A 87 0.91 18.60 -7.61
C GLN A 87 0.08 17.61 -6.78
N ALA A 88 0.11 16.33 -7.09
CA ALA A 88 -0.65 15.30 -6.40
C ALA A 88 -0.26 15.19 -4.92
N VAL A 89 1.05 15.18 -4.62
CA VAL A 89 1.55 15.11 -3.23
C VAL A 89 1.14 16.33 -2.40
N ALA A 90 1.05 17.52 -3.04
CA ALA A 90 0.65 18.76 -2.38
C ALA A 90 -0.88 18.96 -2.31
N ASP A 91 -1.66 18.20 -3.06
CA ASP A 91 -3.11 18.34 -3.15
C ASP A 91 -3.77 17.85 -1.86
N PRO A 92 -4.59 18.69 -1.18
CA PRO A 92 -5.39 18.27 -0.04
C PRO A 92 -6.30 17.06 -0.34
N ALA A 93 -6.83 16.93 -1.56
CA ALA A 93 -7.68 15.82 -1.95
C ALA A 93 -6.94 14.48 -1.93
N THR A 94 -5.67 14.45 -2.29
CA THR A 94 -4.80 13.27 -2.18
C THR A 94 -4.65 12.84 -0.72
N ARG A 95 -4.40 13.80 0.17
CA ARG A 95 -4.32 13.54 1.61
C ARG A 95 -5.64 13.03 2.18
N GLU A 96 -6.75 13.66 1.84
CA GLU A 96 -8.09 13.25 2.28
C GLU A 96 -8.41 11.82 1.83
N ARG A 97 -7.98 11.43 0.63
CA ARG A 97 -8.11 10.07 0.13
C ARG A 97 -7.38 9.05 1.04
N VAL A 98 -6.15 9.34 1.42
CA VAL A 98 -5.34 8.48 2.32
C VAL A 98 -5.92 8.46 3.73
N GLU A 99 -6.30 9.61 4.27
CA GLU A 99 -6.92 9.73 5.59
C GLU A 99 -8.27 9.02 5.66
N GLY A 100 -9.02 9.03 4.57
CA GLY A 100 -10.28 8.29 4.43
C GLY A 100 -10.08 6.79 4.58
N ASP A 101 -9.10 6.23 3.90
CA ASP A 101 -8.75 4.81 4.04
C ASP A 101 -8.33 4.47 5.48
N PHE A 102 -7.53 5.33 6.11
CA PHE A 102 -7.11 5.14 7.50
C PHE A 102 -8.31 5.14 8.46
N ALA A 103 -9.21 6.12 8.32
CA ALA A 103 -10.40 6.24 9.15
C ALA A 103 -11.34 5.02 8.96
N GLU A 104 -11.53 4.57 7.74
CA GLU A 104 -12.33 3.38 7.44
C GLU A 104 -11.70 2.12 8.03
N GLY A 105 -10.38 1.96 7.93
CA GLY A 105 -9.64 0.87 8.56
C GLY A 105 -9.82 0.86 10.08
N GLN A 106 -9.77 2.02 10.73
CA GLN A 106 -10.04 2.12 12.16
C GLN A 106 -11.47 1.67 12.52
N GLN A 107 -12.46 2.07 11.74
CA GLN A 107 -13.85 1.64 11.93
C GLN A 107 -14.03 0.13 11.75
N MET A 108 -13.25 -0.49 10.87
CA MET A 108 -13.22 -1.93 10.65
C MET A 108 -12.39 -2.69 11.71
N GLY A 109 -11.83 -2.01 12.68
CA GLY A 109 -11.04 -2.61 13.76
C GLY A 109 -9.60 -2.97 13.38
N VAL A 110 -9.06 -2.38 12.32
CA VAL A 110 -7.64 -2.52 11.97
C VAL A 110 -6.78 -1.88 13.06
N GLN A 111 -5.81 -2.64 13.59
CA GLN A 111 -4.91 -2.20 14.65
C GLN A 111 -3.45 -2.13 14.22
N GLY A 112 -3.15 -2.58 13.02
CA GLY A 112 -1.81 -2.60 12.47
C GLY A 112 -1.78 -3.14 11.05
N THR A 113 -0.59 -3.17 10.47
CA THR A 113 -0.35 -3.62 9.10
C THR A 113 0.68 -4.75 9.07
N PRO A 114 0.53 -5.71 8.16
CA PRO A 114 -0.61 -5.88 7.26
C PRO A 114 -1.86 -6.45 7.97
N THR A 115 -3.04 -6.04 7.55
CA THR A 115 -4.32 -6.66 7.92
C THR A 115 -5.05 -7.03 6.62
N PHE A 116 -5.60 -8.23 6.56
CA PHE A 116 -6.25 -8.76 5.37
C PHE A 116 -7.73 -9.01 5.59
N PHE A 117 -8.53 -8.69 4.58
CA PHE A 117 -9.94 -9.00 4.50
C PHE A 117 -10.21 -9.78 3.21
N LEU A 118 -11.07 -10.77 3.27
CA LEU A 118 -11.56 -11.52 2.12
C LEU A 118 -13.08 -11.44 2.12
N ASP A 119 -13.67 -10.90 1.06
CA ASP A 119 -15.12 -10.71 0.92
C ASP A 119 -15.77 -10.02 2.14
N GLY A 120 -15.06 -9.06 2.72
CA GLY A 120 -15.52 -8.28 3.86
C GLY A 120 -15.25 -8.89 5.23
N GLU A 121 -14.71 -10.12 5.28
CA GLU A 121 -14.34 -10.78 6.52
C GLU A 121 -12.84 -10.68 6.81
N ARG A 122 -12.48 -10.32 8.04
CA ARG A 122 -11.09 -10.24 8.46
C ARG A 122 -10.47 -11.63 8.53
N LEU A 123 -9.30 -11.79 7.89
CA LEU A 123 -8.54 -13.02 7.98
C LEU A 123 -7.61 -13.02 9.19
N GLU A 124 -7.60 -14.14 9.91
CA GLU A 124 -6.62 -14.43 10.96
C GLU A 124 -5.49 -15.28 10.33
N LEU A 125 -4.35 -14.63 10.06
CA LEU A 125 -3.21 -15.25 9.42
C LEU A 125 -2.14 -15.57 10.47
N ASN A 126 -1.98 -16.84 10.80
CA ASN A 126 -0.99 -17.33 11.77
C ASN A 126 0.18 -18.03 11.07
N GLN A 127 -0.04 -18.51 9.85
CA GLN A 127 0.94 -19.19 9.01
C GLN A 127 0.93 -18.61 7.60
N LEU A 128 2.01 -18.81 6.85
CA LEU A 128 2.13 -18.31 5.48
C LEU A 128 1.05 -18.89 4.54
N THR A 129 0.61 -20.12 4.78
CA THR A 129 -0.41 -20.79 3.96
C THR A 129 -1.84 -20.32 4.25
N ASP A 130 -2.10 -19.65 5.37
CA ASP A 130 -3.47 -19.29 5.77
C ASP A 130 -4.18 -18.42 4.72
N LEU A 131 -3.44 -17.54 4.04
CA LEU A 131 -3.99 -16.70 2.97
C LEU A 131 -4.38 -17.54 1.75
N THR A 132 -3.48 -18.39 1.26
CA THR A 132 -3.77 -19.26 0.12
C THR A 132 -4.87 -20.25 0.43
N ASP A 133 -4.90 -20.82 1.63
CA ASP A 133 -5.96 -21.73 2.07
C ASP A 133 -7.34 -21.03 2.13
N ALA A 134 -7.36 -19.74 2.52
CA ALA A 134 -8.60 -18.95 2.52
C ALA A 134 -9.07 -18.65 1.09
N LEU A 135 -8.15 -18.29 0.19
CA LEU A 135 -8.45 -18.02 -1.22
C LEU A 135 -8.95 -19.30 -1.94
N ASP A 136 -8.28 -20.43 -1.72
CA ASP A 136 -8.68 -21.71 -2.30
C ASP A 136 -10.10 -22.10 -1.87
N ARG A 137 -10.43 -21.90 -0.60
CA ARG A 137 -11.80 -22.16 -0.11
C ARG A 137 -12.83 -21.25 -0.76
N ALA A 138 -12.53 -19.95 -0.85
CA ALA A 138 -13.45 -18.99 -1.46
C ALA A 138 -13.68 -19.22 -2.95
N LEU A 139 -12.66 -19.71 -3.66
CA LEU A 139 -12.76 -20.03 -5.09
C LEU A 139 -13.42 -21.39 -5.37
N ALA A 140 -13.49 -22.29 -4.37
CA ALA A 140 -14.14 -23.59 -4.49
C ALA A 140 -15.67 -23.53 -4.33
N ASP A 141 -16.19 -22.48 -3.70
CA ASP A 141 -17.63 -22.26 -3.48
C ASP A 141 -18.26 -21.55 -4.68
#